data_6d08031a6f8689b24dbe8a2995221f80
#
_entry.id   6d08031a6f8689b24dbe8a2995221f80
#
_cell.length_a   1.000
_cell.length_b   1.000
_cell.length_c   1.000
_cell.angle_alpha   90.00
_cell.angle_beta   90.00
_cell.angle_gamma   90.00
#
_symmetry.space_group_name_H-M   'P 1'
#
loop_
_entity.id
_entity.type
_entity.pdbx_description
1 polymer ?
#
loop_
_entity_poly.entity_id
_entity_poly.type
_entity_poly.pdbx_seq_one_letter_code
_entity_poly.pdbx_strand_id
1 'polypeptide(L)'
;LLERARAMLSNDPSDRKEILKHQSILKREDEEKIDSPGDFLGNQGSETRVHANLANLAKGLQISSVLNAPGTDKAAVTKPEHLLSALEALGVDNCRIEIGGTGEVPILDGGASHWAHEICKAGVTMASDANDKNGEKVPKKQYKPLEPVIVRDKDAFIMFTPQDQSKISYGIDFTYKSSAIGKQWFSWTPLEDAKYNVDVAPARTFGTIQDYMAYYRYDIIKGGTASCSLIANGTEFLNPPMRNSWENECARHKVLDLIGDMSLMAEPGMAGVPIGHVLCHKASHELHAEFMRQLAATERSVVDTEIWVTEEQILKEEEEFRAIWD
;
A
#
# COMPACT_ATOMS: atom_id res chain seq x y z
N LEU A 1 -15.25 -1.00 26.25
CA LEU A 1 -14.63 -1.39 24.96
C LEU A 1 -14.11 -0.15 24.23
N LEU A 2 -14.94 0.88 24.04
CA LEU A 2 -14.58 2.12 23.33
C LEU A 2 -13.45 2.90 24.02
N GLU A 3 -13.49 3.02 25.35
CA GLU A 3 -12.43 3.67 26.13
C GLU A 3 -11.11 2.90 26.05
N ARG A 4 -11.16 1.56 26.10
CA ARG A 4 -9.98 0.71 25.91
C ARG A 4 -9.38 0.86 24.52
N ALA A 5 -10.21 0.91 23.49
CA ALA A 5 -9.72 1.09 22.13
C ALA A 5 -9.13 2.49 21.93
N ARG A 6 -9.71 3.55 22.51
CA ARG A 6 -9.12 4.90 22.50
C ARG A 6 -7.77 4.94 23.20
N ALA A 7 -7.62 4.28 24.35
CA ALA A 7 -6.34 4.17 25.04
C ALA A 7 -5.30 3.37 24.24
N MET A 8 -5.70 2.29 23.54
CA MET A 8 -4.81 1.51 22.65
C MET A 8 -4.30 2.33 21.47
N LEU A 9 -5.08 3.29 21.01
CA LEU A 9 -4.76 4.16 19.88
C LEU A 9 -4.13 5.48 20.31
N SER A 10 -3.98 5.69 21.62
CA SER A 10 -3.32 6.87 22.20
C SER A 10 -1.81 6.83 21.93
N ASN A 11 -1.26 8.00 21.60
CA ASN A 11 0.18 8.20 21.52
C ASN A 11 0.83 8.36 22.92
N ASP A 12 0.03 8.40 24.01
CA ASP A 12 0.53 8.56 25.37
C ASP A 12 1.07 7.22 25.91
N PRO A 13 2.36 7.16 26.34
CA PRO A 13 2.95 5.95 26.90
C PRO A 13 2.29 5.47 28.21
N SER A 14 1.61 6.36 28.94
CA SER A 14 0.91 6.01 30.19
C SER A 14 -0.32 5.18 29.94
N ASP A 15 -1.08 5.49 28.88
CA ASP A 15 -2.26 4.75 28.46
C ASP A 15 -1.91 3.31 28.05
N ARG A 16 -0.73 3.12 27.44
CA ARG A 16 -0.24 1.78 27.03
C ARG A 16 0.12 0.89 28.24
N LYS A 17 0.64 1.46 29.33
CA LYS A 17 1.01 0.69 30.53
C LYS A 17 -0.20 0.09 31.27
N GLU A 18 -1.33 0.77 31.27
CA GLU A 18 -2.55 0.29 31.90
C GLU A 18 -3.17 -0.89 31.16
N ILE A 19 -3.05 -0.90 29.83
CA ILE A 19 -3.51 -1.99 28.96
C ILE A 19 -2.68 -3.26 29.18
N LEU A 20 -1.37 -3.15 29.34
CA LEU A 20 -0.47 -4.29 29.58
C LEU A 20 -0.76 -5.01 30.90
N LYS A 21 -1.24 -4.28 31.93
CA LYS A 21 -1.68 -4.87 33.19
C LYS A 21 -2.91 -5.77 33.07
N HIS A 22 -3.76 -5.55 32.08
CA HIS A 22 -5.00 -6.31 31.90
C HIS A 22 -4.84 -7.51 30.95
N GLN A 23 -3.71 -7.63 30.24
CA GLN A 23 -3.43 -8.77 29.35
C GLN A 23 -3.31 -10.11 30.09
N SER A 24 -2.92 -10.10 31.37
CA SER A 24 -2.84 -11.32 32.20
C SER A 24 -4.21 -11.94 32.50
N ILE A 25 -5.30 -11.20 32.36
CA ILE A 25 -6.67 -11.64 32.67
C ILE A 25 -7.36 -12.21 31.43
N LEU A 26 -7.05 -11.71 30.23
CA LEU A 26 -7.70 -12.11 28.97
C LEU A 26 -7.10 -13.36 28.30
N LYS A 27 -5.95 -13.86 28.77
CA LYS A 27 -5.29 -15.04 28.20
C LYS A 27 -5.98 -16.38 28.52
N ARG A 28 -7.13 -16.38 29.17
CA ARG A 28 -7.74 -17.62 29.70
C ARG A 28 -9.03 -18.09 29.06
N GLU A 29 -9.66 -17.37 28.13
CA GLU A 29 -11.04 -17.72 27.76
C GLU A 29 -11.35 -18.06 26.30
N ASP A 30 -10.50 -17.84 25.31
CA ASP A 30 -10.83 -18.19 23.92
C ASP A 30 -9.58 -18.62 23.12
N GLU A 31 -9.18 -19.88 23.28
CA GLU A 31 -8.25 -20.55 22.35
C GLU A 31 -9.01 -21.20 21.19
N GLU A 32 -9.56 -20.44 20.27
CA GLU A 32 -9.76 -20.92 18.91
C GLU A 32 -8.48 -20.66 18.11
N LYS A 33 -7.89 -21.75 17.61
CA LYS A 33 -6.67 -21.73 16.79
C LYS A 33 -6.93 -20.96 15.51
N ILE A 34 -6.45 -19.73 15.47
CA ILE A 34 -6.08 -19.08 14.20
C ILE A 34 -4.65 -19.58 13.94
N ASP A 35 -4.43 -20.21 12.80
CA ASP A 35 -3.09 -20.61 12.36
C ASP A 35 -2.16 -19.42 12.49
N SER A 36 -1.10 -19.60 13.29
CA SER A 36 -0.12 -18.54 13.54
C SER A 36 0.47 -18.08 12.20
N PRO A 37 0.68 -16.76 12.02
CA PRO A 37 1.46 -16.27 10.88
C PRO A 37 2.78 -17.03 10.87
N GLY A 38 3.09 -17.67 9.73
CA GLY A 38 4.24 -18.56 9.61
C GLY A 38 5.51 -17.95 10.18
N ASP A 39 6.37 -18.79 10.74
CA ASP A 39 7.62 -18.44 11.41
C ASP A 39 8.40 -17.36 10.65
N PHE A 40 8.41 -16.14 11.19
CA PHE A 40 9.23 -15.07 10.67
C PHE A 40 10.69 -15.35 11.00
N LEU A 41 11.52 -15.44 9.96
CA LEU A 41 12.96 -15.45 10.14
C LEU A 41 13.45 -14.09 10.63
N GLY A 42 13.44 -13.91 11.93
CA GLY A 42 14.26 -12.88 12.58
C GLY A 42 15.73 -13.22 12.36
N ASN A 43 16.33 -12.61 11.35
CA ASN A 43 17.70 -12.94 10.96
C ASN A 43 18.69 -12.16 11.83
N GLN A 44 19.21 -12.78 12.86
CA GLN A 44 20.44 -12.32 13.49
C GLN A 44 21.62 -12.76 12.60
N GLY A 45 22.06 -11.89 11.71
CA GLY A 45 23.40 -11.97 11.12
C GLY A 45 23.56 -12.41 9.68
N SER A 46 22.51 -12.65 8.88
CA SER A 46 22.66 -12.83 7.43
C SER A 46 21.78 -11.86 6.64
N GLU A 47 22.36 -11.11 5.71
CA GLU A 47 21.63 -10.27 4.77
C GLU A 47 20.83 -11.16 3.82
N THR A 48 19.51 -11.22 3.99
CA THR A 48 18.62 -11.82 2.98
C THR A 48 18.25 -10.74 1.97
N ARG A 49 18.67 -10.91 0.72
CA ARG A 49 18.29 -10.01 -0.38
C ARG A 49 17.04 -10.54 -1.07
N VAL A 50 16.03 -9.69 -1.16
CA VAL A 50 14.75 -9.99 -1.83
C VAL A 50 14.55 -8.97 -2.93
N HIS A 51 14.36 -9.45 -4.17
CA HIS A 51 13.93 -8.57 -5.25
C HIS A 51 12.43 -8.27 -5.09
N ALA A 52 12.08 -6.99 -5.09
CA ALA A 52 10.70 -6.55 -5.12
C ALA A 52 10.12 -6.81 -6.52
N ASN A 53 9.64 -8.02 -6.73
CA ASN A 53 9.04 -8.45 -7.99
C ASN A 53 7.95 -9.50 -7.76
N LEU A 54 7.16 -9.74 -8.80
CA LEU A 54 6.03 -10.67 -8.77
C LEU A 54 6.43 -12.12 -8.45
N ALA A 55 7.65 -12.54 -8.79
CA ALA A 55 8.12 -13.90 -8.53
C ALA A 55 8.31 -14.20 -7.03
N ASN A 56 8.64 -13.16 -6.24
CA ASN A 56 8.81 -13.28 -4.79
C ASN A 56 7.54 -12.95 -4.00
N LEU A 57 6.45 -12.54 -4.67
CA LEU A 57 5.19 -12.24 -3.99
C LEU A 57 4.55 -13.53 -3.47
N ALA A 58 4.35 -13.59 -2.16
CA ALA A 58 3.73 -14.72 -1.46
C ALA A 58 2.30 -15.00 -1.97
N LYS A 59 1.74 -16.12 -1.55
CA LYS A 59 0.34 -16.51 -1.79
C LYS A 59 -0.45 -16.45 -0.48
N GLY A 60 -1.77 -16.38 -0.57
CA GLY A 60 -2.65 -16.40 0.60
C GLY A 60 -2.75 -15.07 1.35
N LEU A 61 -2.48 -13.95 0.68
CA LEU A 61 -2.41 -12.63 1.27
C LEU A 61 -3.78 -11.97 1.33
N GLN A 62 -4.19 -11.51 2.50
CA GLN A 62 -5.48 -10.79 2.64
C GLN A 62 -5.33 -9.36 3.15
N ILE A 63 -4.47 -9.12 4.12
CA ILE A 63 -4.37 -7.81 4.81
C ILE A 63 -3.23 -6.93 4.30
N SER A 64 -2.23 -7.51 3.65
CA SER A 64 -1.07 -6.79 3.09
C SER A 64 -0.30 -7.67 2.12
N SER A 65 0.57 -7.09 1.33
CA SER A 65 1.52 -7.83 0.52
C SER A 65 2.70 -8.34 1.35
N VAL A 66 3.25 -9.48 0.93
CA VAL A 66 4.41 -10.12 1.55
C VAL A 66 5.35 -10.60 0.47
N LEU A 67 6.64 -10.31 0.62
CA LEU A 67 7.68 -10.85 -0.25
C LEU A 67 8.42 -11.97 0.48
N ASN A 68 8.49 -13.12 -0.15
CA ASN A 68 9.22 -14.29 0.38
C ASN A 68 10.72 -14.18 0.13
N ALA A 69 11.50 -14.79 0.98
CA ALA A 69 12.92 -15.00 0.72
C ALA A 69 13.10 -15.87 -0.53
N PRO A 70 14.08 -15.58 -1.40
CA PRO A 70 14.26 -16.25 -2.68
C PRO A 70 14.29 -17.77 -2.57
N GLY A 71 13.46 -18.44 -3.38
CA GLY A 71 13.39 -19.90 -3.41
C GLY A 71 12.75 -20.56 -2.17
N THR A 72 12.03 -19.80 -1.36
CA THR A 72 11.35 -20.30 -0.16
C THR A 72 9.93 -19.73 -0.06
N ASP A 73 9.09 -20.35 0.79
CA ASP A 73 7.77 -19.80 1.17
C ASP A 73 7.83 -18.99 2.49
N LYS A 74 9.05 -18.63 2.94
CA LYS A 74 9.22 -17.87 4.18
C LYS A 74 9.14 -16.38 3.91
N ALA A 75 8.25 -15.69 4.60
CA ALA A 75 8.14 -14.24 4.55
C ALA A 75 9.44 -13.57 4.98
N ALA A 76 9.93 -12.63 4.17
CA ALA A 76 11.12 -11.85 4.44
C ALA A 76 10.82 -10.36 4.57
N VAL A 77 9.85 -9.85 3.78
CA VAL A 77 9.38 -8.46 3.84
C VAL A 77 7.86 -8.46 3.89
N THR A 78 7.28 -7.72 4.82
CA THR A 78 5.83 -7.56 4.95
C THR A 78 5.42 -6.10 4.83
N LYS A 79 4.23 -5.85 4.27
CA LYS A 79 3.62 -4.53 4.06
C LYS A 79 4.47 -3.57 3.21
N PRO A 80 5.05 -4.00 2.08
CA PRO A 80 5.83 -3.12 1.23
C PRO A 80 4.97 -2.17 0.38
N GLU A 81 3.67 -2.42 0.23
CA GLU A 81 2.77 -1.78 -0.72
C GLU A 81 2.76 -0.25 -0.65
N HIS A 82 2.76 0.35 0.53
CA HIS A 82 2.75 1.81 0.68
C HIS A 82 4.07 2.44 0.21
N LEU A 83 5.20 1.86 0.60
CA LEU A 83 6.52 2.29 0.16
C LEU A 83 6.69 2.09 -1.36
N LEU A 84 6.27 0.94 -1.87
CA LEU A 84 6.32 0.62 -3.30
C LEU A 84 5.43 1.56 -4.12
N SER A 85 4.27 1.97 -3.59
CA SER A 85 3.40 2.96 -4.21
C SER A 85 4.09 4.31 -4.37
N ALA A 86 4.83 4.78 -3.35
CA ALA A 86 5.60 6.02 -3.42
C ALA A 86 6.73 5.93 -4.45
N LEU A 87 7.48 4.82 -4.47
CA LEU A 87 8.57 4.61 -5.42
C LEU A 87 8.07 4.58 -6.87
N GLU A 88 6.94 3.89 -7.13
CA GLU A 88 6.32 3.84 -8.46
C GLU A 88 5.91 5.23 -8.94
N ALA A 89 5.23 6.01 -8.09
CA ALA A 89 4.76 7.34 -8.44
C ALA A 89 5.90 8.34 -8.71
N LEU A 90 6.99 8.24 -7.97
CA LEU A 90 8.20 9.06 -8.13
C LEU A 90 9.09 8.57 -9.28
N GLY A 91 8.76 7.45 -9.91
CA GLY A 91 9.56 6.88 -10.99
C GLY A 91 10.92 6.35 -10.55
N VAL A 92 11.06 5.92 -9.30
CA VAL A 92 12.31 5.36 -8.77
C VAL A 92 12.43 3.89 -9.20
N ASP A 93 13.34 3.62 -10.14
CA ASP A 93 13.52 2.27 -10.70
C ASP A 93 14.56 1.44 -9.94
N ASN A 94 15.59 2.08 -9.42
CA ASN A 94 16.74 1.41 -8.80
C ASN A 94 16.96 1.96 -7.40
N CYS A 95 16.59 1.19 -6.39
CA CYS A 95 16.91 1.51 -5.00
C CYS A 95 17.21 0.26 -4.21
N ARG A 96 18.02 0.41 -3.15
CA ARG A 96 18.22 -0.61 -2.12
C ARG A 96 17.51 -0.15 -0.86
N ILE A 97 16.62 -1.01 -0.36
CA ILE A 97 15.89 -0.78 0.88
C ILE A 97 16.41 -1.73 1.94
N GLU A 98 16.86 -1.20 3.07
CA GLU A 98 17.34 -1.99 4.21
C GLU A 98 16.28 -1.97 5.31
N ILE A 99 15.76 -3.14 5.68
CA ILE A 99 14.72 -3.29 6.69
C ILE A 99 15.29 -4.12 7.83
N GLY A 100 15.32 -3.54 9.01
CA GLY A 100 15.76 -4.22 10.24
C GLY A 100 14.61 -4.95 10.95
N GLY A 101 14.98 -5.70 12.00
CA GLY A 101 14.01 -6.35 12.87
C GLY A 101 13.27 -7.51 12.22
N THR A 102 11.96 -7.44 12.19
CA THR A 102 11.08 -8.52 11.70
C THR A 102 10.85 -8.51 10.19
N GLY A 103 11.45 -7.58 9.44
CA GLY A 103 11.17 -7.42 8.01
C GLY A 103 9.84 -6.70 7.71
N GLU A 104 9.16 -6.15 8.72
CA GLU A 104 7.95 -5.37 8.54
C GLU A 104 8.30 -3.93 8.12
N VAL A 105 7.80 -3.49 6.98
CA VAL A 105 7.93 -2.10 6.53
C VAL A 105 7.10 -1.20 7.45
N PRO A 106 7.68 -0.10 8.00
CA PRO A 106 6.96 0.79 8.90
C PRO A 106 5.71 1.40 8.26
N ILE A 107 4.62 1.48 9.03
CA ILE A 107 3.35 2.02 8.55
C ILE A 107 3.37 3.55 8.39
N LEU A 108 4.25 4.25 9.11
CA LEU A 108 4.42 5.71 9.14
C LEU A 108 3.07 6.46 9.28
N ASP A 109 2.71 7.27 8.29
CA ASP A 109 1.47 8.03 8.23
C ASP A 109 0.23 7.18 7.86
N GLY A 110 0.42 5.89 7.57
CA GLY A 110 -0.64 4.98 7.14
C GLY A 110 -1.01 5.06 5.67
N GLY A 111 -0.40 5.99 4.95
CA GLY A 111 -0.46 6.18 3.52
C GLY A 111 0.92 6.07 2.87
N ALA A 112 1.15 6.84 1.84
CA ALA A 112 2.42 6.91 1.10
C ALA A 112 3.07 8.30 1.11
N SER A 113 2.42 9.32 1.72
CA SER A 113 2.94 10.71 1.72
C SER A 113 4.27 10.83 2.44
N HIS A 114 4.39 10.23 3.61
CA HIS A 114 5.62 10.28 4.39
C HIS A 114 6.78 9.59 3.64
N TRP A 115 6.49 8.45 3.01
CA TRP A 115 7.47 7.76 2.16
C TRP A 115 7.92 8.63 0.99
N ALA A 116 6.98 9.21 0.24
CA ALA A 116 7.28 10.08 -0.88
C ALA A 116 8.13 11.29 -0.46
N HIS A 117 7.78 11.90 0.67
CA HIS A 117 8.53 13.02 1.24
C HIS A 117 9.97 12.64 1.61
N GLU A 118 10.18 11.56 2.37
CA GLU A 118 11.52 11.17 2.79
C GLU A 118 12.39 10.71 1.61
N ILE A 119 11.80 10.10 0.57
CA ILE A 119 12.50 9.78 -0.67
C ILE A 119 12.97 11.07 -1.38
N CYS A 120 12.08 12.05 -1.54
CA CYS A 120 12.42 13.33 -2.17
C CYS A 120 13.46 14.12 -1.38
N LYS A 121 13.36 14.11 -0.06
CA LYS A 121 14.34 14.77 0.83
C LYS A 121 15.72 14.10 0.78
N ALA A 122 15.78 12.79 0.58
CA ALA A 122 17.03 12.07 0.34
C ALA A 122 17.65 12.39 -1.04
N GLY A 123 16.81 12.81 -1.98
CA GLY A 123 17.14 13.10 -3.36
C GLY A 123 17.11 11.88 -4.27
N VAL A 124 16.61 12.06 -5.49
CA VAL A 124 16.59 11.05 -6.55
C VAL A 124 17.59 11.44 -7.63
N THR A 125 18.45 10.54 -8.05
CA THR A 125 19.46 10.79 -9.07
C THR A 125 19.23 9.93 -10.29
N MET A 126 19.58 10.45 -11.45
CA MET A 126 19.55 9.67 -12.69
C MET A 126 20.58 8.54 -12.62
N ALA A 127 20.18 7.33 -13.02
CA ALA A 127 21.11 6.22 -13.19
C ALA A 127 22.17 6.59 -14.26
N SER A 128 23.41 6.14 -14.08
CA SER A 128 24.53 6.47 -14.98
C SER A 128 24.33 5.96 -16.42
N ASP A 129 23.47 4.94 -16.59
CA ASP A 129 23.09 4.32 -17.86
C ASP A 129 21.73 4.81 -18.39
N ALA A 130 21.13 5.80 -17.74
CA ALA A 130 19.85 6.39 -18.16
C ALA A 130 19.98 7.37 -19.34
N ASN A 131 21.17 7.56 -19.87
CA ASN A 131 21.39 8.34 -21.08
C ASN A 131 21.60 7.40 -22.29
N ASP A 132 21.07 7.80 -23.42
CA ASP A 132 21.34 7.11 -24.67
C ASP A 132 22.79 7.35 -25.16
N LYS A 133 23.15 6.77 -26.33
CA LYS A 133 24.48 6.91 -26.91
C LYS A 133 24.86 8.36 -27.27
N ASN A 134 23.88 9.26 -27.33
CA ASN A 134 24.06 10.68 -27.64
C ASN A 134 24.12 11.53 -26.37
N GLY A 135 23.96 10.92 -25.17
CA GLY A 135 23.88 11.61 -23.89
C GLY A 135 22.50 12.21 -23.59
N GLU A 136 21.48 11.85 -24.37
CA GLU A 136 20.10 12.26 -24.12
C GLU A 136 19.44 11.34 -23.09
N LYS A 137 18.57 11.92 -22.26
CA LYS A 137 17.82 11.18 -21.24
C LYS A 137 16.92 10.12 -21.89
N VAL A 138 17.09 8.87 -21.48
CA VAL A 138 16.19 7.79 -21.88
C VAL A 138 14.86 7.98 -21.14
N PRO A 139 13.71 8.07 -21.85
CA PRO A 139 12.41 8.18 -21.20
C PRO A 139 12.08 6.92 -20.43
N LYS A 140 11.35 7.08 -19.32
CA LYS A 140 10.74 5.96 -18.59
C LYS A 140 9.78 5.24 -19.52
N LYS A 141 9.69 3.92 -19.39
CA LYS A 141 8.80 3.10 -20.19
C LYS A 141 7.69 2.49 -19.36
N GLN A 142 6.62 2.13 -20.03
CA GLN A 142 5.45 1.52 -19.40
C GLN A 142 4.87 0.44 -20.31
N TYR A 143 4.34 -0.62 -19.70
CA TYR A 143 3.66 -1.68 -20.43
C TYR A 143 2.27 -1.24 -20.87
N LYS A 144 1.91 -1.61 -22.10
CA LYS A 144 0.56 -1.48 -22.65
C LYS A 144 0.08 -2.87 -23.08
N PRO A 145 -0.61 -3.62 -22.20
CA PRO A 145 -1.20 -4.90 -22.56
C PRO A 145 -2.26 -4.73 -23.67
N LEU A 146 -2.32 -5.67 -24.59
CA LEU A 146 -3.13 -5.57 -25.81
C LEU A 146 -4.52 -6.20 -25.65
N GLU A 147 -4.69 -7.06 -24.64
CA GLU A 147 -5.92 -7.82 -24.45
C GLU A 147 -6.53 -7.52 -23.05
N PRO A 148 -7.87 -7.60 -22.94
CA PRO A 148 -8.52 -7.49 -21.65
C PRO A 148 -8.21 -8.71 -20.78
N VAL A 149 -8.04 -8.47 -19.47
CA VAL A 149 -7.88 -9.53 -18.44
C VAL A 149 -8.94 -9.35 -17.38
N ILE A 150 -9.53 -10.42 -16.91
CA ILE A 150 -10.47 -10.41 -15.78
C ILE A 150 -10.19 -11.55 -14.83
N VAL A 151 -10.02 -11.22 -13.55
CA VAL A 151 -9.87 -12.17 -12.45
C VAL A 151 -11.00 -11.97 -11.46
N ARG A 152 -11.55 -13.06 -10.93
CA ARG A 152 -12.69 -13.03 -10.00
C ARG A 152 -12.49 -13.99 -8.84
N ASP A 153 -12.96 -13.54 -7.67
CA ASP A 153 -13.22 -14.40 -6.53
C ASP A 153 -14.59 -14.03 -5.96
N LYS A 154 -15.59 -14.90 -6.16
CA LYS A 154 -17.01 -14.66 -5.80
C LYS A 154 -17.53 -13.38 -6.45
N ASP A 155 -17.89 -12.37 -5.63
CA ASP A 155 -18.37 -11.07 -6.04
C ASP A 155 -17.24 -10.01 -6.16
N ALA A 156 -16.01 -10.37 -5.79
CA ALA A 156 -14.82 -9.55 -6.02
C ALA A 156 -14.27 -9.76 -7.43
N PHE A 157 -13.75 -8.70 -8.03
CA PHE A 157 -13.08 -8.81 -9.34
C PHE A 157 -12.04 -7.71 -9.56
N ILE A 158 -11.11 -7.99 -10.46
CA ILE A 158 -10.24 -7.02 -11.10
C ILE A 158 -10.33 -7.24 -12.60
N MET A 159 -10.49 -6.16 -13.34
CA MET A 159 -10.53 -6.18 -14.80
C MET A 159 -9.55 -5.15 -15.36
N PHE A 160 -8.77 -5.57 -16.35
CA PHE A 160 -7.99 -4.67 -17.19
C PHE A 160 -8.68 -4.54 -18.55
N THR A 161 -8.71 -3.31 -19.07
CA THR A 161 -9.18 -3.01 -20.42
C THR A 161 -8.14 -2.12 -21.10
N PRO A 162 -7.65 -2.49 -22.29
CA PRO A 162 -6.71 -1.68 -23.07
C PRO A 162 -7.28 -0.27 -23.33
N GLN A 163 -6.48 0.76 -23.05
CA GLN A 163 -6.76 2.18 -23.31
C GLN A 163 -5.44 2.89 -23.62
N ASP A 164 -5.51 4.16 -23.98
CA ASP A 164 -4.33 4.96 -24.32
C ASP A 164 -3.68 5.63 -23.12
N GLN A 165 -4.34 5.59 -21.98
CA GLN A 165 -3.85 6.19 -20.72
C GLN A 165 -4.06 5.22 -19.56
N SER A 166 -3.22 5.35 -18.53
CA SER A 166 -3.40 4.63 -17.28
C SER A 166 -4.59 5.23 -16.52
N LYS A 167 -5.50 4.38 -16.10
CA LYS A 167 -6.63 4.73 -15.22
C LYS A 167 -6.86 3.63 -14.21
N ILE A 168 -7.12 4.00 -12.98
CA ILE A 168 -7.45 3.07 -11.90
C ILE A 168 -8.82 3.46 -11.32
N SER A 169 -9.74 2.51 -11.24
CA SER A 169 -11.01 2.67 -10.55
C SER A 169 -11.15 1.58 -9.50
N TYR A 170 -11.41 1.96 -8.26
CA TYR A 170 -11.50 1.00 -7.17
C TYR A 170 -12.79 1.19 -6.37
N GLY A 171 -13.58 0.12 -6.27
CA GLY A 171 -14.78 0.04 -5.45
C GLY A 171 -14.58 -0.89 -4.25
N ILE A 172 -15.07 -0.47 -3.10
CA ILE A 172 -15.13 -1.28 -1.88
C ILE A 172 -16.56 -1.42 -1.39
N ASP A 173 -16.83 -2.48 -0.65
CA ASP A 173 -18.08 -2.69 0.07
C ASP A 173 -17.79 -3.34 1.42
N PHE A 174 -17.82 -2.52 2.46
CA PHE A 174 -17.62 -2.93 3.86
C PHE A 174 -18.91 -2.86 4.68
N THR A 175 -20.07 -2.77 4.04
CA THR A 175 -21.38 -2.67 4.72
C THR A 175 -21.62 -3.83 5.68
N TYR A 176 -21.02 -4.99 5.43
CA TYR A 176 -21.10 -6.18 6.29
C TYR A 176 -20.30 -6.03 7.60
N LYS A 177 -19.27 -5.15 7.65
CA LYS A 177 -18.45 -4.89 8.84
C LYS A 177 -18.81 -3.57 9.51
N SER A 178 -18.96 -2.50 8.71
CA SER A 178 -19.20 -1.15 9.18
C SER A 178 -19.92 -0.32 8.13
N SER A 179 -21.02 0.30 8.49
CA SER A 179 -21.72 1.24 7.60
C SER A 179 -21.00 2.59 7.50
N ALA A 180 -20.12 2.92 8.45
CA ALA A 180 -19.26 4.10 8.35
C ALA A 180 -18.30 4.00 7.16
N ILE A 181 -17.69 2.84 6.95
CA ILE A 181 -16.87 2.59 5.75
C ILE A 181 -17.80 2.44 4.54
N GLY A 182 -18.83 1.61 4.67
CA GLY A 182 -19.90 1.45 3.68
C GLY A 182 -19.40 1.00 2.31
N LYS A 183 -19.99 1.58 1.27
CA LYS A 183 -19.61 1.42 -0.14
C LYS A 183 -18.98 2.72 -0.62
N GLN A 184 -17.80 2.60 -1.19
CA GLN A 184 -17.05 3.74 -1.71
C GLN A 184 -16.48 3.41 -3.07
N TRP A 185 -16.32 4.43 -3.91
CA TRP A 185 -15.65 4.36 -5.19
C TRP A 185 -14.70 5.54 -5.34
N PHE A 186 -13.56 5.25 -5.97
CA PHE A 186 -12.61 6.26 -6.41
C PHE A 186 -12.05 5.88 -7.77
N SER A 187 -11.93 6.86 -8.66
CA SER A 187 -11.30 6.72 -9.96
C SER A 187 -10.21 7.78 -10.09
N TRP A 188 -9.07 7.38 -10.64
CA TRP A 188 -7.91 8.24 -10.76
C TRP A 188 -7.14 7.96 -12.06
N THR A 189 -6.72 9.04 -12.73
CA THR A 189 -5.94 9.03 -13.96
C THR A 189 -4.66 9.80 -13.69
N PRO A 190 -3.48 9.14 -13.62
CA PRO A 190 -2.23 9.73 -13.10
C PRO A 190 -1.78 11.04 -13.73
N LEU A 191 -2.01 11.23 -15.01
CA LEU A 191 -1.54 12.40 -15.77
C LEU A 191 -2.61 13.46 -16.00
N GLU A 192 -3.89 13.16 -15.77
CA GLU A 192 -5.02 14.06 -16.05
C GLU A 192 -5.69 14.59 -14.79
N ASP A 193 -5.86 13.71 -13.79
CA ASP A 193 -6.53 14.05 -12.54
C ASP A 193 -5.56 14.76 -11.58
N ALA A 194 -6.08 15.06 -10.40
CA ALA A 194 -5.27 15.60 -9.34
C ALA A 194 -4.09 14.70 -9.00
N LYS A 195 -3.04 15.31 -8.55
CA LYS A 195 -1.72 14.71 -8.36
C LYS A 195 -1.73 13.58 -7.34
N TYR A 196 -0.87 12.59 -7.54
CA TYR A 196 -0.70 11.45 -6.66
C TYR A 196 -0.55 11.85 -5.17
N ASN A 197 0.30 12.82 -4.90
CA ASN A 197 0.59 13.32 -3.55
C ASN A 197 -0.60 14.03 -2.87
N VAL A 198 -1.60 14.49 -3.65
CA VAL A 198 -2.79 15.17 -3.13
C VAL A 198 -3.96 14.21 -2.92
N ASP A 199 -4.20 13.30 -3.87
CA ASP A 199 -5.43 12.52 -3.92
C ASP A 199 -5.27 11.05 -3.58
N VAL A 200 -4.04 10.51 -3.62
CA VAL A 200 -3.77 9.09 -3.40
C VAL A 200 -2.85 8.89 -2.19
N ALA A 201 -1.66 9.48 -2.20
CA ALA A 201 -0.64 9.25 -1.17
C ALA A 201 -1.09 9.52 0.27
N PRO A 202 -1.91 10.56 0.57
CA PRO A 202 -2.35 10.86 1.94
C PRO A 202 -3.46 9.93 2.45
N ALA A 203 -4.05 9.09 1.60
CA ALA A 203 -5.13 8.20 2.01
C ALA A 203 -4.60 7.10 2.96
N ARG A 204 -5.06 7.14 4.21
CA ARG A 204 -4.61 6.22 5.25
C ARG A 204 -5.24 4.85 5.12
N THR A 205 -4.53 3.84 5.59
CA THR A 205 -5.11 2.52 5.83
C THR A 205 -6.32 2.62 6.76
N PHE A 206 -7.21 1.65 6.70
CA PHE A 206 -8.48 1.69 7.41
C PHE A 206 -8.89 0.31 7.91
N GLY A 207 -9.76 0.32 8.90
CA GLY A 207 -10.33 -0.90 9.45
C GLY A 207 -11.38 -0.61 10.52
N THR A 208 -11.95 -1.67 11.05
CA THR A 208 -12.86 -1.57 12.20
C THR A 208 -12.07 -1.65 13.50
N ILE A 209 -12.67 -1.15 14.58
CA ILE A 209 -12.09 -1.26 15.91
C ILE A 209 -11.80 -2.72 16.29
N GLN A 210 -12.64 -3.67 15.81
CA GLN A 210 -12.46 -5.11 16.03
C GLN A 210 -11.20 -5.63 15.32
N ASP A 211 -10.93 -5.17 14.08
CA ASP A 211 -9.73 -5.52 13.34
C ASP A 211 -8.48 -5.05 14.10
N TYR A 212 -8.47 -3.79 14.59
CA TYR A 212 -7.34 -3.25 15.37
C TYR A 212 -7.12 -3.96 16.70
N MET A 213 -8.19 -4.35 17.39
CA MET A 213 -8.09 -5.15 18.62
C MET A 213 -7.48 -6.53 18.34
N ALA A 214 -7.82 -7.15 17.20
CA ALA A 214 -7.20 -8.40 16.78
C ALA A 214 -5.72 -8.21 16.43
N TYR A 215 -5.38 -7.18 15.65
CA TYR A 215 -3.99 -6.87 15.30
C TYR A 215 -3.12 -6.63 16.54
N TYR A 216 -3.64 -5.91 17.52
CA TYR A 216 -2.95 -5.70 18.78
C TYR A 216 -2.76 -7.00 19.57
N ARG A 217 -3.80 -7.88 19.64
CA ARG A 217 -3.72 -9.16 20.33
C ARG A 217 -2.65 -10.07 19.75
N TYR A 218 -2.48 -10.06 18.44
CA TYR A 218 -1.54 -10.94 17.72
C TYR A 218 -0.18 -10.28 17.43
N ASP A 219 0.08 -9.09 17.98
CA ASP A 219 1.32 -8.31 17.79
C ASP A 219 1.66 -8.07 16.30
N ILE A 220 0.64 -7.84 15.47
CA ILE A 220 0.76 -7.48 14.06
C ILE A 220 0.41 -6.01 13.84
N ILE A 221 0.92 -5.40 12.75
CA ILE A 221 0.80 -3.96 12.46
C ILE A 221 1.39 -3.12 13.59
N LYS A 222 2.68 -3.29 13.83
CA LYS A 222 3.43 -2.50 14.82
C LYS A 222 3.44 -1.03 14.43
N GLY A 223 3.23 -0.14 15.40
CA GLY A 223 3.18 1.30 15.17
C GLY A 223 1.83 1.84 14.69
N GLY A 224 0.80 1.00 14.51
CA GLY A 224 -0.56 1.44 14.18
C GLY A 224 -1.17 2.32 15.29
N THR A 225 -1.62 3.54 14.92
CA THR A 225 -2.27 4.52 15.80
C THR A 225 -3.47 5.14 15.10
N ALA A 226 -4.27 5.93 15.80
CA ALA A 226 -5.37 6.68 15.18
C ALA A 226 -4.90 7.77 14.20
N SER A 227 -3.65 8.19 14.27
CA SER A 227 -3.09 9.17 13.33
C SER A 227 -2.76 8.55 11.96
N CYS A 228 -2.35 7.26 11.94
CA CYS A 228 -1.99 6.56 10.70
C CYS A 228 -3.09 5.65 10.14
N SER A 229 -4.31 5.72 10.67
CA SER A 229 -5.42 4.84 10.26
C SER A 229 -6.77 5.51 10.39
N LEU A 230 -7.67 5.25 9.47
CA LEU A 230 -9.09 5.63 9.60
C LEU A 230 -9.86 4.46 10.24
N ILE A 231 -10.37 4.69 11.45
CA ILE A 231 -10.91 3.64 12.31
C ILE A 231 -12.43 3.78 12.43
N ALA A 232 -13.14 2.73 12.02
CA ALA A 232 -14.58 2.68 12.10
C ALA A 232 -15.08 1.89 13.32
N ASN A 233 -16.15 2.40 13.94
CA ASN A 233 -16.90 1.73 15.00
C ASN A 233 -18.37 1.65 14.62
N GLY A 234 -18.73 0.61 13.88
CA GLY A 234 -20.09 0.40 13.41
C GLY A 234 -20.56 1.47 12.42
N THR A 235 -21.25 2.50 12.90
CA THR A 235 -21.89 3.54 12.08
C THR A 235 -21.09 4.84 11.97
N GLU A 236 -19.99 4.97 12.70
CA GLU A 236 -19.19 6.20 12.77
C GLU A 236 -17.69 5.92 12.68
N PHE A 237 -16.91 6.92 12.25
CA PHE A 237 -15.47 6.89 12.39
C PHE A 237 -15.06 7.45 13.76
N LEU A 238 -14.03 6.85 14.38
CA LEU A 238 -13.47 7.32 15.65
C LEU A 238 -12.56 8.54 15.47
N ASN A 239 -12.05 8.73 14.27
CA ASN A 239 -11.22 9.85 13.86
C ASN A 239 -11.72 10.34 12.49
N PRO A 240 -11.58 11.65 12.20
CA PRO A 240 -12.07 12.19 10.94
C PRO A 240 -11.27 11.67 9.75
N PRO A 241 -11.85 11.66 8.53
CA PRO A 241 -11.09 11.49 7.30
C PRO A 241 -9.93 12.50 7.21
N MET A 242 -8.86 12.15 6.49
CA MET A 242 -7.68 12.99 6.33
C MET A 242 -8.03 14.38 5.77
N ARG A 243 -8.99 14.45 4.88
CA ARG A 243 -9.56 15.69 4.38
C ARG A 243 -11.07 15.67 4.61
N ASN A 244 -11.62 16.75 5.14
CA ASN A 244 -13.07 16.86 5.40
C ASN A 244 -13.96 16.65 4.16
N SER A 245 -13.41 16.87 2.96
CA SER A 245 -14.08 16.63 1.68
C SER A 245 -13.98 15.16 1.19
N TRP A 246 -13.25 14.29 1.89
CA TRP A 246 -13.06 12.91 1.47
C TRP A 246 -14.07 11.97 2.12
N GLU A 247 -15.16 11.73 1.42
CA GLU A 247 -16.11 10.66 1.80
C GLU A 247 -15.63 9.27 1.37
N ASN A 248 -14.51 9.19 0.61
CA ASN A 248 -14.01 7.99 -0.02
C ASN A 248 -12.52 7.70 0.27
N GLU A 249 -12.01 8.11 1.43
CA GLU A 249 -10.60 7.88 1.82
C GLU A 249 -10.23 6.39 1.74
N CYS A 250 -11.13 5.49 2.17
CA CYS A 250 -10.86 4.05 2.11
C CYS A 250 -10.70 3.51 0.68
N ALA A 251 -11.49 4.02 -0.27
CA ALA A 251 -11.36 3.63 -1.68
C ALA A 251 -10.07 4.22 -2.31
N ARG A 252 -9.67 5.43 -1.92
CA ARG A 252 -8.39 6.04 -2.31
C ARG A 252 -7.20 5.23 -1.81
N HIS A 253 -7.26 4.80 -0.54
CA HIS A 253 -6.24 3.92 0.01
C HIS A 253 -6.12 2.60 -0.76
N LYS A 254 -7.22 2.01 -1.20
CA LYS A 254 -7.16 0.79 -2.02
C LYS A 254 -6.56 1.02 -3.41
N VAL A 255 -6.66 2.24 -3.95
CA VAL A 255 -5.90 2.64 -5.16
C VAL A 255 -4.40 2.72 -4.86
N LEU A 256 -4.01 3.30 -3.72
CA LEU A 256 -2.63 3.35 -3.24
C LEU A 256 -2.04 1.93 -3.13
N ASP A 257 -2.73 1.03 -2.43
CA ASP A 257 -2.33 -0.38 -2.28
C ASP A 257 -2.13 -1.06 -3.63
N LEU A 258 -3.08 -0.88 -4.56
CA LEU A 258 -3.00 -1.49 -5.89
C LEU A 258 -1.81 -0.96 -6.70
N ILE A 259 -1.50 0.33 -6.62
CA ILE A 259 -0.31 0.92 -7.26
C ILE A 259 0.95 0.24 -6.73
N GLY A 260 1.08 0.13 -5.40
CA GLY A 260 2.22 -0.53 -4.76
C GLY A 260 2.34 -2.01 -5.13
N ASP A 261 1.23 -2.74 -5.17
CA ASP A 261 1.24 -4.13 -5.59
C ASP A 261 1.63 -4.25 -7.07
N MET A 262 1.05 -3.42 -7.96
CA MET A 262 1.38 -3.46 -9.39
C MET A 262 2.82 -3.06 -9.70
N SER A 263 3.48 -2.27 -8.85
CA SER A 263 4.91 -1.96 -9.02
C SER A 263 5.79 -3.20 -9.02
N LEU A 264 5.33 -4.32 -8.43
CA LEU A 264 6.01 -5.62 -8.48
C LEU A 264 6.08 -6.25 -9.88
N MET A 265 5.35 -5.70 -10.85
CA MET A 265 5.47 -6.07 -12.27
C MET A 265 6.55 -5.25 -13.01
N ALA A 266 7.15 -4.25 -12.35
CA ALA A 266 8.18 -3.42 -12.95
C ALA A 266 9.39 -4.23 -13.40
N GLU A 267 9.97 -3.84 -14.51
CA GLU A 267 11.26 -4.29 -14.99
C GLU A 267 12.24 -3.10 -15.04
N PRO A 268 13.56 -3.32 -15.14
CA PRO A 268 14.52 -2.21 -15.17
C PRO A 268 14.17 -1.14 -16.22
N GLY A 269 13.98 0.11 -15.76
CA GLY A 269 13.59 1.24 -16.61
C GLY A 269 12.12 1.27 -17.02
N MET A 270 11.27 0.40 -16.44
CA MET A 270 9.85 0.30 -16.77
C MET A 270 8.97 0.42 -15.54
N ALA A 271 7.86 1.15 -15.65
CA ALA A 271 6.83 1.23 -14.63
C ALA A 271 6.08 -0.10 -14.49
N GLY A 272 5.63 -0.42 -13.28
CA GLY A 272 4.84 -1.62 -13.01
C GLY A 272 3.36 -1.45 -13.32
N VAL A 273 2.82 -0.24 -13.13
CA VAL A 273 1.41 0.06 -13.47
C VAL A 273 1.25 0.09 -15.00
N PRO A 274 0.28 -0.64 -15.58
CA PRO A 274 0.10 -0.71 -17.03
C PRO A 274 -0.61 0.52 -17.59
N ILE A 275 -0.39 0.80 -18.89
CA ILE A 275 -1.25 1.71 -19.66
C ILE A 275 -2.54 0.98 -20.02
N GLY A 276 -3.67 1.52 -19.57
CA GLY A 276 -5.00 0.96 -19.70
C GLY A 276 -5.83 1.19 -18.46
N HIS A 277 -7.06 0.74 -18.45
CA HIS A 277 -7.97 0.90 -17.32
C HIS A 277 -7.98 -0.37 -16.45
N VAL A 278 -7.56 -0.23 -15.20
CA VAL A 278 -7.70 -1.25 -14.15
C VAL A 278 -8.93 -0.91 -13.31
N LEU A 279 -9.95 -1.75 -13.35
CA LEU A 279 -11.18 -1.62 -12.59
C LEU A 279 -11.25 -2.73 -11.53
N CYS A 280 -11.29 -2.35 -10.26
CA CYS A 280 -11.35 -3.24 -9.12
C CYS A 280 -12.65 -3.09 -8.35
N HIS A 281 -13.17 -4.21 -7.84
CA HIS A 281 -14.25 -4.21 -6.88
C HIS A 281 -14.00 -5.26 -5.80
N LYS A 282 -13.97 -4.83 -4.52
CA LYS A 282 -13.81 -5.70 -3.34
C LYS A 282 -12.52 -6.56 -3.36
N ALA A 283 -11.52 -6.18 -4.14
CA ALA A 283 -10.32 -6.97 -4.31
C ALA A 283 -9.44 -6.98 -3.05
N SER A 284 -8.82 -8.13 -2.80
CA SER A 284 -7.77 -8.34 -1.80
C SER A 284 -6.39 -8.30 -2.45
N HIS A 285 -5.31 -8.25 -1.66
CA HIS A 285 -3.94 -8.39 -2.15
C HIS A 285 -3.71 -9.73 -2.87
N GLU A 286 -4.38 -10.81 -2.45
CA GLU A 286 -4.34 -12.10 -3.16
C GLU A 286 -4.94 -11.98 -4.57
N LEU A 287 -6.07 -11.28 -4.71
CA LEU A 287 -6.69 -11.07 -6.02
C LEU A 287 -5.84 -10.11 -6.88
N HIS A 288 -5.17 -9.11 -6.29
CA HIS A 288 -4.17 -8.29 -6.98
C HIS A 288 -3.03 -9.17 -7.52
N ALA A 289 -2.49 -10.06 -6.69
CA ALA A 289 -1.41 -10.97 -7.09
C ALA A 289 -1.80 -11.87 -8.25
N GLU A 290 -2.99 -12.48 -8.22
CA GLU A 290 -3.49 -13.32 -9.30
C GLU A 290 -3.71 -12.51 -10.58
N PHE A 291 -4.30 -11.32 -10.48
CA PHE A 291 -4.48 -10.41 -11.59
C PHE A 291 -3.13 -10.05 -12.24
N MET A 292 -2.13 -9.67 -11.45
CA MET A 292 -0.81 -9.32 -11.94
C MET A 292 -0.14 -10.49 -12.67
N ARG A 293 -0.26 -11.73 -12.15
CA ARG A 293 0.27 -12.92 -12.83
C ARG A 293 -0.37 -13.16 -14.20
N GLN A 294 -1.70 -12.99 -14.29
CA GLN A 294 -2.41 -13.15 -15.55
C GLN A 294 -2.08 -12.01 -16.51
N LEU A 295 -2.04 -10.76 -16.05
CA LEU A 295 -1.72 -9.61 -16.89
C LEU A 295 -0.29 -9.68 -17.41
N ALA A 296 0.68 -10.09 -16.60
CA ALA A 296 2.07 -10.26 -17.02
C ALA A 296 2.27 -11.34 -18.08
N ALA A 297 1.34 -12.30 -18.18
CA ALA A 297 1.37 -13.37 -19.19
C ALA A 297 0.74 -12.97 -20.54
N THR A 298 0.09 -11.80 -20.63
CA THR A 298 -0.53 -11.33 -21.89
C THR A 298 0.48 -10.70 -22.82
N GLU A 299 0.12 -10.66 -24.12
CA GLU A 299 0.88 -9.90 -25.09
C GLU A 299 0.80 -8.41 -24.79
N ARG A 300 1.94 -7.71 -24.89
CA ARG A 300 2.07 -6.31 -24.52
C ARG A 300 3.05 -5.57 -25.40
N SER A 301 2.76 -4.30 -25.69
CA SER A 301 3.71 -3.35 -26.23
C SER A 301 4.37 -2.55 -25.10
N VAL A 302 5.41 -1.82 -25.45
CA VAL A 302 6.13 -0.92 -24.54
C VAL A 302 6.09 0.47 -25.15
N VAL A 303 5.74 1.46 -24.34
CA VAL A 303 5.65 2.85 -24.76
C VAL A 303 6.41 3.75 -23.77
N ASP A 304 6.82 4.91 -24.24
CA ASP A 304 7.42 5.92 -23.37
C ASP A 304 6.35 6.57 -22.49
N THR A 305 6.73 6.93 -21.27
CA THR A 305 5.85 7.54 -20.29
C THR A 305 6.56 8.62 -19.47
N GLU A 306 5.79 9.35 -18.67
CA GLU A 306 6.27 10.34 -17.73
C GLU A 306 6.08 9.83 -16.29
N ILE A 307 6.84 10.38 -15.34
CA ILE A 307 6.61 10.17 -13.90
C ILE A 307 5.36 10.95 -13.48
N TRP A 308 4.63 10.42 -12.50
CA TRP A 308 3.34 11.01 -12.10
C TRP A 308 3.49 12.23 -11.20
N VAL A 309 4.58 12.27 -10.42
CA VAL A 309 4.85 13.37 -9.49
C VAL A 309 6.35 13.63 -9.41
N THR A 310 6.74 14.89 -9.40
CA THR A 310 8.13 15.30 -9.30
C THR A 310 8.52 15.61 -7.84
N GLU A 311 9.83 15.59 -7.54
CA GLU A 311 10.35 15.99 -6.23
C GLU A 311 9.88 17.41 -5.87
N GLU A 312 9.94 18.36 -6.81
CA GLU A 312 9.50 19.73 -6.58
C GLU A 312 8.03 19.83 -6.18
N GLN A 313 7.17 18.99 -6.80
CA GLN A 313 5.74 18.94 -6.46
C GLN A 313 5.50 18.39 -5.06
N ILE A 314 6.24 17.35 -4.64
CA ILE A 314 6.14 16.77 -3.29
C ILE A 314 6.61 17.79 -2.23
N LEU A 315 7.77 18.38 -2.42
CA LEU A 315 8.37 19.26 -1.41
C LEU A 315 7.60 20.58 -1.25
N LYS A 316 7.05 21.13 -2.34
CA LYS A 316 6.25 22.37 -2.30
C LYS A 316 4.94 22.19 -1.53
N GLU A 317 4.28 21.05 -1.67
CA GLU A 317 2.99 20.81 -0.99
C GLU A 317 3.17 20.57 0.50
N GLU A 318 4.33 20.11 0.96
CA GLU A 318 4.59 20.02 2.39
C GLU A 318 4.61 21.39 3.07
N GLU A 319 5.16 22.42 2.42
CA GLU A 319 5.12 23.77 2.95
C GLU A 319 3.67 24.26 3.09
N GLU A 320 2.82 23.97 2.11
CA GLU A 320 1.38 24.28 2.17
C GLU A 320 0.65 23.44 3.23
N PHE A 321 1.03 22.18 3.42
CA PHE A 321 0.44 21.27 4.43
C PHE A 321 0.83 21.68 5.85
N ARG A 322 2.08 22.00 6.11
CA ARG A 322 2.54 22.52 7.42
C ARG A 322 1.82 23.80 7.79
N ALA A 323 1.61 24.72 6.84
CA ALA A 323 0.89 25.97 7.06
C ALA A 323 -0.61 25.79 7.44
N ILE A 324 -1.17 24.60 7.24
CA ILE A 324 -2.57 24.26 7.62
C ILE A 324 -2.64 23.62 9.01
N TRP A 325 -1.53 23.05 9.51
CA TRP A 325 -1.49 22.31 10.80
C TRP A 325 -0.74 23.09 11.91
N ASP A 326 0.04 24.12 11.57
CA ASP A 326 0.60 25.11 12.50
C ASP A 326 -0.42 26.26 12.74
#